data_216b4a86c869273f227a2ac136ff11b5
#
_entry.id   216b4a86c869273f227a2ac136ff11b5
#
_cell.length_a   1.000
_cell.length_b   1.000
_cell.length_c   1.000
_cell.angle_alpha   90.00
_cell.angle_beta   90.00
_cell.angle_gamma   90.00
#
_symmetry.space_group_name_H-M   'P 1'
#
loop_
_entity.id
_entity.type
_entity.pdbx_description
1 polymer ?
#
loop_
_entity_poly.entity_id
_entity_poly.type
_entity_poly.pdbx_seq_one_letter_code
_entity_poly.pdbx_strand_id
1 'polypeptide(L)'
;MRNTRQKELILDIINKSYRHPNAYDIYLECRKIIPNISLGTVYRNLNTLVNTNSIQKIKSNDNIDRYDRIKNHSHFICIKCNKIIDIDEKLDYNEYVCGNKVLNLKVILEGLCKDCLEKER
;
A
#
# COMPACT_ATOMS: atom_id res chain seq x y z
N MET A 1 2.75 -15.11 -15.00
CA MET A 1 3.91 -14.24 -15.14
C MET A 1 3.83 -13.19 -16.23
N ARG A 2 2.96 -13.39 -17.17
CA ARG A 2 2.77 -12.42 -18.26
C ARG A 2 2.32 -11.05 -17.78
N ASN A 3 1.74 -10.97 -16.57
CA ASN A 3 1.12 -9.75 -16.06
C ASN A 3 2.00 -9.00 -15.07
N THR A 4 3.23 -9.47 -14.81
CA THR A 4 4.11 -8.82 -13.84
C THR A 4 4.43 -7.38 -14.22
N ARG A 5 4.72 -7.13 -15.49
CA ARG A 5 4.99 -5.78 -15.99
C ARG A 5 3.78 -4.86 -15.80
N GLN A 6 2.60 -5.37 -16.08
CA GLN A 6 1.36 -4.60 -15.92
C GLN A 6 1.09 -4.27 -14.46
N LYS A 7 1.26 -5.25 -13.55
CA LYS A 7 1.09 -5.06 -12.12
C LYS A 7 2.09 -4.05 -11.56
N GLU A 8 3.35 -4.14 -11.98
CA GLU A 8 4.38 -3.22 -11.53
C GLU A 8 4.08 -1.79 -12.01
N LEU A 9 3.62 -1.64 -13.24
CA LEU A 9 3.25 -0.33 -13.76
C LEU A 9 2.08 0.28 -12.98
N ILE A 10 1.04 -0.51 -12.74
CA ILE A 10 -0.14 -0.04 -12.00
C ILE A 10 0.25 0.35 -10.57
N LEU A 11 1.04 -0.49 -9.91
CA LEU A 11 1.52 -0.22 -8.56
C LEU A 11 2.36 1.07 -8.52
N ASP A 12 3.23 1.26 -9.50
CA ASP A 12 4.06 2.46 -9.60
C ASP A 12 3.20 3.72 -9.78
N ILE A 13 2.19 3.65 -10.63
CA ILE A 13 1.26 4.77 -10.84
C ILE A 13 0.56 5.15 -9.54
N ILE A 14 0.07 4.16 -8.81
CA ILE A 14 -0.63 4.39 -7.53
C ILE A 14 0.33 4.97 -6.49
N ASN A 15 1.54 4.43 -6.40
CA ASN A 15 2.53 4.86 -5.41
C ASN A 15 3.01 6.29 -5.64
N LYS A 16 3.00 6.74 -6.89
CA LYS A 16 3.41 8.11 -7.24
C LYS A 16 2.25 9.10 -7.22
N SER A 17 1.01 8.60 -7.11
CA SER A 17 -0.16 9.45 -7.11
C SER A 17 -0.43 10.00 -5.71
N TYR A 18 -0.67 11.29 -5.61
CA TYR A 18 -1.14 11.94 -4.38
C TYR A 18 -2.65 12.14 -4.39
N ARG A 19 -3.29 11.78 -5.50
CA ARG A 19 -4.73 11.81 -5.65
C ARG A 19 -5.22 10.38 -5.63
N HIS A 20 -6.34 10.11 -5.01
CA HIS A 20 -6.90 8.78 -4.99
C HIS A 20 -7.48 8.44 -6.36
N PRO A 21 -6.69 7.82 -7.27
CA PRO A 21 -7.16 7.55 -8.63
C PRO A 21 -8.18 6.44 -8.64
N ASN A 22 -9.17 6.54 -9.54
CA ASN A 22 -10.06 5.44 -9.84
C ASN A 22 -9.44 4.56 -10.94
N ALA A 23 -10.11 3.45 -11.28
CA ALA A 23 -9.59 2.53 -12.28
C ALA A 23 -9.41 3.19 -13.65
N TYR A 24 -10.30 4.08 -14.01
CA TYR A 24 -10.23 4.77 -15.31
C TYR A 24 -9.01 5.71 -15.37
N ASP A 25 -8.76 6.44 -14.29
CA ASP A 25 -7.57 7.31 -14.20
C ASP A 25 -6.29 6.51 -14.38
N ILE A 26 -6.23 5.36 -13.70
CA ILE A 26 -5.08 4.45 -13.78
C ILE A 26 -4.94 3.89 -15.20
N TYR A 27 -6.05 3.51 -15.80
CA TYR A 27 -6.09 3.01 -17.17
C TYR A 27 -5.51 4.03 -18.16
N LEU A 28 -5.90 5.29 -18.05
CA LEU A 28 -5.38 6.34 -18.93
C LEU A 28 -3.87 6.52 -18.79
N GLU A 29 -3.37 6.45 -17.56
CA GLU A 29 -1.91 6.51 -17.32
C GLU A 29 -1.19 5.28 -17.89
N CYS A 30 -1.78 4.09 -17.70
CA CYS A 30 -1.20 2.86 -18.26
C CYS A 30 -1.10 2.90 -19.77
N ARG A 31 -2.09 3.47 -20.44
CA ARG A 31 -2.12 3.52 -21.91
C ARG A 31 -0.99 4.36 -22.49
N LYS A 32 -0.45 5.29 -21.73
CA LYS A 32 0.70 6.09 -22.19
C LYS A 32 1.95 5.23 -22.38
N ILE A 33 2.04 4.12 -21.65
CA ILE A 33 3.21 3.22 -21.66
C ILE A 33 2.88 1.91 -22.36
N ILE A 34 1.68 1.38 -22.14
CA ILE A 34 1.18 0.16 -22.76
C ILE A 34 -0.08 0.50 -23.56
N PRO A 35 0.07 0.89 -24.84
CA PRO A 35 -1.08 1.40 -25.61
C PRO A 35 -2.22 0.41 -25.80
N ASN A 36 -1.93 -0.89 -25.73
CA ASN A 36 -2.92 -1.94 -25.98
C ASN A 36 -3.57 -2.49 -24.72
N ILE A 37 -3.26 -1.92 -23.54
CA ILE A 37 -3.85 -2.40 -22.29
C ILE A 37 -5.36 -2.12 -22.29
N SER A 38 -6.16 -3.09 -21.85
CA SER A 38 -7.60 -2.90 -21.74
C SER A 38 -7.99 -2.49 -20.34
N LEU A 39 -9.15 -1.86 -20.20
CA LEU A 39 -9.70 -1.48 -18.90
C LEU A 39 -9.94 -2.72 -18.04
N GLY A 40 -10.43 -3.82 -18.66
CA GLY A 40 -10.62 -5.09 -17.94
C GLY A 40 -9.33 -5.64 -17.36
N THR A 41 -8.21 -5.51 -18.09
CA THR A 41 -6.91 -5.93 -17.60
C THR A 41 -6.49 -5.09 -16.39
N VAL A 42 -6.73 -3.77 -16.42
CA VAL A 42 -6.44 -2.88 -15.30
C VAL A 42 -7.24 -3.31 -14.08
N TYR A 43 -8.55 -3.57 -14.21
CA TYR A 43 -9.39 -4.03 -13.10
C TYR A 43 -8.91 -5.34 -12.51
N ARG A 44 -8.54 -6.31 -13.36
CA ARG A 44 -8.03 -7.61 -12.87
C ARG A 44 -6.76 -7.43 -12.05
N ASN A 45 -5.85 -6.60 -12.52
CA ASN A 45 -4.61 -6.34 -11.79
C ASN A 45 -4.88 -5.57 -10.49
N LEU A 46 -5.79 -4.60 -10.50
CA LEU A 46 -6.17 -3.87 -9.30
C LEU A 46 -6.76 -4.82 -8.25
N ASN A 47 -7.66 -5.71 -8.66
CA ASN A 47 -8.24 -6.68 -7.74
C ASN A 47 -7.19 -7.60 -7.13
N THR A 48 -6.23 -8.06 -7.93
CA THR A 48 -5.11 -8.86 -7.42
C THR A 48 -4.28 -8.08 -6.41
N LEU A 49 -3.96 -6.82 -6.72
CA LEU A 49 -3.16 -5.99 -5.82
C LEU A 49 -3.89 -5.69 -4.51
N VAL A 50 -5.20 -5.50 -4.55
CA VAL A 50 -6.02 -5.33 -3.33
C VAL A 50 -6.02 -6.62 -2.52
N ASN A 51 -6.22 -7.76 -3.17
CA ASN A 51 -6.29 -9.06 -2.49
C ASN A 51 -4.97 -9.46 -1.86
N THR A 52 -3.85 -9.03 -2.44
CA THR A 52 -2.52 -9.30 -1.89
C THR A 52 -2.05 -8.22 -0.90
N ASN A 53 -2.91 -7.27 -0.57
CA ASN A 53 -2.60 -6.16 0.34
C ASN A 53 -1.45 -5.27 -0.14
N SER A 54 -1.29 -5.18 -1.46
CA SER A 54 -0.28 -4.29 -2.06
C SER A 54 -0.81 -2.87 -2.20
N ILE A 55 -2.11 -2.72 -2.34
CA ILE A 55 -2.83 -1.43 -2.38
C ILE A 55 -4.13 -1.57 -1.59
N GLN A 56 -4.76 -0.44 -1.28
CA GLN A 56 -6.07 -0.43 -0.64
C GLN A 56 -7.12 0.16 -1.57
N LYS A 57 -8.34 -0.33 -1.43
CA LYS A 57 -9.50 0.21 -2.12
C LYS A 57 -10.26 1.12 -1.17
N ILE A 58 -10.55 2.33 -1.61
CA ILE A 58 -11.30 3.32 -0.84
C ILE A 58 -12.64 3.54 -1.51
N LYS A 59 -13.72 3.38 -0.77
CA LYS A 59 -15.06 3.72 -1.25
C LYS A 59 -15.34 5.17 -0.92
N SER A 60 -15.60 5.95 -1.96
CA SER A 60 -15.97 7.34 -1.79
C SER A 60 -17.49 7.50 -1.84
N ASN A 61 -17.96 8.70 -1.48
CA ASN A 61 -19.41 8.99 -1.42
C ASN A 61 -20.10 8.96 -2.78
N ASP A 62 -19.33 8.99 -3.87
CA ASP A 62 -19.86 8.95 -5.24
C ASP A 62 -20.00 7.53 -5.79
N ASN A 63 -19.81 6.50 -4.94
CA ASN A 63 -19.86 5.08 -5.32
C ASN A 63 -18.79 4.67 -6.33
N ILE A 64 -17.77 5.49 -6.51
CA ILE A 64 -16.64 5.16 -7.36
C ILE A 64 -15.51 4.64 -6.47
N ASP A 65 -15.04 3.42 -6.76
CA ASP A 65 -13.92 2.85 -6.04
C ASP A 65 -12.63 3.58 -6.42
N ARG A 66 -11.90 4.01 -5.42
CA ARG A 66 -10.61 4.64 -5.59
C ARG A 66 -9.53 3.77 -4.97
N TYR A 67 -8.31 3.96 -5.42
CA TYR A 67 -7.20 3.13 -5.01
C TYR A 67 -6.10 4.01 -4.45
N ASP A 68 -5.45 3.52 -3.43
CA ASP A 68 -4.35 4.24 -2.78
C ASP A 68 -3.28 3.25 -2.35
N ARG A 69 -2.08 3.77 -2.22
CA ARG A 69 -1.01 3.00 -1.61
C ARG A 69 -1.39 2.69 -0.17
N ILE A 70 -0.98 1.53 0.28
CA ILE A 70 -1.03 1.26 1.70
C ILE A 70 0.08 2.10 2.30
N LYS A 71 -0.30 3.10 3.09
CA LYS A 71 0.69 3.83 3.86
C LYS A 71 1.37 2.81 4.76
N ASN A 72 2.68 2.72 4.65
CA ASN A 72 3.46 1.86 5.51
C ASN A 72 3.35 2.43 6.93
N HIS A 73 2.26 2.11 7.60
CA HIS A 73 2.11 2.45 8.99
C HIS A 73 2.78 1.37 9.80
N SER A 74 3.95 1.70 10.30
CA SER A 74 4.43 0.98 11.45
C SER A 74 3.56 1.40 12.62
N HIS A 75 3.11 0.43 13.38
CA HIS A 75 2.34 0.68 14.58
C HIS A 75 3.18 0.31 15.79
N PHE A 76 3.08 1.10 16.83
CA PHE A 76 3.63 0.77 18.13
C PHE A 76 2.47 0.46 19.07
N ILE A 77 2.51 -0.68 19.72
CA ILE A 77 1.50 -1.10 20.67
C ILE A 77 2.11 -1.17 22.06
N CYS A 78 1.55 -0.42 23.01
CA CYS A 78 1.96 -0.49 24.39
C CYS A 78 1.35 -1.76 25.01
N ILE A 79 2.18 -2.64 25.51
CA ILE A 79 1.71 -3.90 26.11
C ILE A 79 1.04 -3.67 27.46
N LYS A 80 1.22 -2.51 28.07
CA LYS A 80 0.68 -2.22 29.40
C LYS A 80 -0.68 -1.53 29.33
N CYS A 81 -0.81 -0.45 28.54
CA CYS A 81 -2.06 0.30 28.43
C CYS A 81 -2.82 0.04 27.13
N ASN A 82 -2.28 -0.78 26.24
CA ASN A 82 -2.85 -1.14 24.93
C ASN A 82 -3.00 0.05 23.96
N LYS A 83 -2.32 1.15 24.24
CA LYS A 83 -2.31 2.29 23.35
C LYS A 83 -1.65 1.93 22.02
N ILE A 84 -2.27 2.33 20.93
CA ILE A 84 -1.73 2.12 19.57
C ILE A 84 -1.26 3.47 19.05
N ILE A 85 -0.01 3.54 18.63
CA ILE A 85 0.59 4.78 18.10
C ILE A 85 1.04 4.50 16.67
N ASP A 86 0.60 5.35 15.75
CA ASP A 86 1.06 5.29 14.36
C ASP A 86 2.45 5.89 14.26
N ILE A 87 3.35 5.16 13.61
CA ILE A 87 4.72 5.62 13.40
C ILE A 87 4.91 5.94 11.93
N ASP A 88 5.19 7.20 11.64
CA ASP A 88 5.37 7.67 10.26
C ASP A 88 6.81 7.55 9.78
N GLU A 89 7.71 7.00 10.59
CA GLU A 89 9.08 6.82 10.19
C GLU A 89 9.20 5.81 9.05
N LYS A 90 9.92 6.22 8.02
CA LYS A 90 10.17 5.36 6.87
C LYS A 90 11.23 4.33 7.26
N LEU A 91 10.80 3.08 7.32
CA LEU A 91 11.71 1.97 7.60
C LEU A 91 12.30 1.46 6.29
N ASP A 92 13.61 1.33 6.25
CA ASP A 92 14.28 0.80 5.07
C ASP A 92 14.17 -0.71 5.01
N TYR A 93 14.00 -1.21 3.81
CA TYR A 93 14.01 -2.64 3.57
C TYR A 93 14.65 -2.93 2.21
N ASN A 94 15.14 -4.14 2.07
CA ASN A 94 15.75 -4.56 0.81
C ASN A 94 14.66 -4.82 -0.22
N GLU A 95 14.87 -4.34 -1.43
CA GLU A 95 13.94 -4.56 -2.53
C GLU A 95 13.76 -6.05 -2.85
N TYR A 96 14.80 -6.84 -2.64
CA TYR A 96 14.76 -8.29 -2.83
C TYR A 96 15.23 -8.99 -1.58
N VAL A 97 14.46 -9.97 -1.12
CA VAL A 97 14.80 -10.81 0.04
C VAL A 97 14.67 -12.26 -0.39
N CYS A 98 15.74 -13.03 -0.26
CA CYS A 98 15.79 -14.44 -0.66
C CYS A 98 15.29 -14.66 -2.09
N GLY A 99 15.65 -13.75 -3.01
CA GLY A 99 15.23 -13.81 -4.42
C GLY A 99 13.80 -13.33 -4.67
N ASN A 100 13.09 -12.93 -3.62
CA ASN A 100 11.71 -12.46 -3.74
C ASN A 100 11.67 -10.95 -3.73
N LYS A 101 10.85 -10.38 -4.63
CA LYS A 101 10.67 -8.94 -4.66
C LYS A 101 9.70 -8.51 -3.57
N VAL A 102 10.13 -7.55 -2.75
CA VAL A 102 9.30 -6.99 -1.68
C VAL A 102 8.54 -5.80 -2.23
N LEU A 103 7.22 -5.84 -2.13
CA LEU A 103 6.36 -4.74 -2.57
C LEU A 103 5.84 -3.92 -1.39
N ASN A 104 5.89 -4.46 -0.19
CA ASN A 104 5.32 -3.80 0.97
C ASN A 104 5.96 -4.33 2.25
N LEU A 105 6.08 -3.45 3.25
CA LEU A 105 6.59 -3.81 4.57
C LEU A 105 5.58 -3.36 5.61
N LYS A 106 5.21 -4.27 6.51
CA LYS A 106 4.37 -3.95 7.67
C LYS A 106 5.14 -4.31 8.92
N VAL A 107 5.22 -3.37 9.85
CA VAL A 107 5.96 -3.56 11.10
C VAL A 107 5.07 -3.22 12.28
N ILE A 108 5.05 -4.10 13.27
CA ILE A 108 4.38 -3.86 14.54
C ILE A 108 5.46 -3.92 15.63
N LEU A 109 5.62 -2.81 16.34
CA LEU A 109 6.53 -2.72 17.46
C LEU A 109 5.74 -2.87 18.75
N GLU A 110 6.23 -3.65 19.67
CA GLU A 110 5.60 -3.87 20.98
C GLU A 110 6.55 -3.43 22.08
N GLY A 111 6.01 -2.72 23.05
CA GLY A 111 6.83 -2.23 24.15
C GLY A 111 6.04 -1.39 25.12
N LEU A 112 6.70 -0.43 25.75
CA LEU A 112 6.09 0.49 26.70
C LEU A 112 6.01 1.89 26.07
N CYS A 113 4.82 2.49 26.11
CA CYS A 113 4.68 3.86 25.62
C CYS A 113 5.37 4.83 26.58
N LYS A 114 5.55 6.06 26.12
CA LYS A 114 6.24 7.10 26.90
C LYS A 114 5.62 7.28 28.30
N ASP A 115 4.29 7.32 28.35
CA ASP A 115 3.58 7.54 29.61
C ASP A 115 3.75 6.37 30.58
N CYS A 116 3.65 5.13 30.09
CA CYS A 116 3.85 3.96 30.93
C CYS A 116 5.30 3.81 31.37
N LEU A 117 6.25 4.20 30.50
CA LEU A 117 7.66 4.15 30.84
C LEU A 117 7.98 5.13 31.97
N GLU A 118 7.39 6.34 31.94
CA GLU A 118 7.57 7.32 33.00
C GLU A 118 6.97 6.89 34.33
N LYS A 119 5.85 6.17 34.30
CA LYS A 119 5.19 5.69 35.51
C LYS A 119 5.97 4.58 36.22
N GLU A 120 6.91 3.92 35.54
CA GLU A 120 7.71 2.86 36.13
C GLU A 120 8.98 3.36 36.80
N ARG A 121 9.24 4.64 36.74
CA ARG A 121 10.41 5.23 37.42
C ARG A 121 10.12 5.52 38.89
#